data_4f27189ab1825eb468c48b2a36b17caa
#
_entry.id   4f27189ab1825eb468c48b2a36b17caa
#
_cell.length_a   1.000
_cell.length_b   1.000
_cell.length_c   1.000
_cell.angle_alpha   90.00
_cell.angle_beta   90.00
_cell.angle_gamma   90.00
#
_symmetry.space_group_name_H-M   'P 1'
#
loop_
_entity.id
_entity.type
_entity.pdbx_description
1 polymer ?
#
loop_
_entity_poly.entity_id
_entity_poly.type
_entity_poly.pdbx_seq_one_letter_code
_entity_poly.pdbx_strand_id
1 'polypeptide(L)'
;MTSVQRLYLVLADMVLAFHAAFVAFVVVGLALICLGWWRRWSFVRNFWFRVAHLAAMGVVTAESVAGFVCPLTTWEDRLRLLAGGEQRYQESFIQHWLHRLIFFDLSASVFTMIYVVFFLTVALSLLLVPPRWPGRPTISH
;
A
#
# COMPACT_ATOMS: atom_id res chain seq x y z
N MET A 1 -1.17 18.98 27.97
CA MET A 1 -0.50 17.96 27.14
C MET A 1 0.98 17.92 27.52
N THR A 2 1.46 16.78 27.97
CA THR A 2 2.86 16.61 28.37
C THR A 2 3.77 16.50 27.16
N SER A 3 5.09 16.72 27.34
CA SER A 3 6.08 16.54 26.24
C SER A 3 6.06 15.12 25.69
N VAL A 4 5.81 14.13 26.56
CA VAL A 4 5.70 12.70 26.15
C VAL A 4 4.48 12.45 25.28
N GLN A 5 3.33 13.02 25.61
CA GLN A 5 2.11 12.91 24.79
C GLN A 5 2.32 13.52 23.40
N ARG A 6 3.01 14.65 23.30
CA ARG A 6 3.35 15.26 22.00
C ARG A 6 4.26 14.34 21.17
N LEU A 7 5.25 13.70 21.80
CA LEU A 7 6.13 12.75 21.12
C LEU A 7 5.32 11.60 20.52
N TYR A 8 4.41 10.98 21.28
CA TYR A 8 3.56 9.90 20.75
C TYR A 8 2.67 10.36 19.60
N LEU A 9 2.13 11.57 19.62
CA LEU A 9 1.36 12.11 18.50
C LEU A 9 2.22 12.29 17.24
N VAL A 10 3.42 12.84 17.38
CA VAL A 10 4.34 13.01 16.25
C VAL A 10 4.72 11.66 15.65
N LEU A 11 5.01 10.66 16.50
CA LEU A 11 5.29 9.30 16.03
C LEU A 11 4.08 8.67 15.31
N ALA A 12 2.88 8.86 15.84
CA ALA A 12 1.65 8.40 15.19
C ALA A 12 1.45 9.05 13.81
N ASP A 13 1.69 10.35 13.69
CA ASP A 13 1.58 11.09 12.44
C ASP A 13 2.65 10.65 11.42
N MET A 14 3.86 10.30 11.88
CA MET A 14 4.90 9.72 11.03
C MET A 14 4.48 8.34 10.49
N VAL A 15 3.92 7.47 11.33
CA VAL A 15 3.39 6.16 10.92
C VAL A 15 2.25 6.34 9.91
N LEU A 16 1.33 7.27 10.17
CA LEU A 16 0.25 7.61 9.26
C LEU A 16 0.77 8.09 7.90
N ALA A 17 1.73 9.02 7.90
CA ALA A 17 2.34 9.54 6.67
C ALA A 17 3.05 8.44 5.86
N PHE A 18 3.78 7.55 6.56
CA PHE A 18 4.43 6.40 5.93
C PHE A 18 3.39 5.43 5.33
N HIS A 19 2.31 5.15 6.07
CA HIS A 19 1.22 4.29 5.58
C HIS A 19 0.54 4.90 4.34
N ALA A 20 0.23 6.19 4.38
CA ALA A 20 -0.34 6.89 3.23
C ALA A 20 0.59 6.85 2.00
N ALA A 21 1.91 7.06 2.21
CA ALA A 21 2.91 6.94 1.14
C ALA A 21 2.99 5.50 0.59
N PHE A 22 2.90 4.49 1.45
CA PHE A 22 2.86 3.09 1.05
C PHE A 22 1.63 2.77 0.18
N VAL A 23 0.44 3.21 0.60
CA VAL A 23 -0.80 3.06 -0.18
C VAL A 23 -0.69 3.80 -1.52
N ALA A 24 -0.17 5.03 -1.51
CA ALA A 24 0.08 5.80 -2.73
C ALA A 24 1.07 5.07 -3.66
N PHE A 25 2.15 4.50 -3.13
CA PHE A 25 3.10 3.70 -3.91
C PHE A 25 2.42 2.52 -4.61
N VAL A 26 1.53 1.81 -3.91
CA VAL A 26 0.80 0.66 -4.48
C VAL A 26 -0.16 1.10 -5.57
N VAL A 27 -1.00 2.11 -5.32
CA VAL A 27 -2.05 2.56 -6.25
C VAL A 27 -1.44 3.30 -7.44
N VAL A 28 -0.61 4.30 -7.18
CA VAL A 28 0.04 5.11 -8.23
C VAL A 28 1.05 4.25 -9.00
N GLY A 29 1.73 3.32 -8.32
CA GLY A 29 2.66 2.39 -8.95
C GLY A 29 2.01 1.57 -10.07
N LEU A 30 0.82 1.02 -9.84
CA LEU A 30 0.08 0.31 -10.89
C LEU A 30 -0.32 1.24 -12.04
N ALA A 31 -0.82 2.44 -11.73
CA ALA A 31 -1.17 3.42 -12.74
C ALA A 31 0.04 3.82 -13.60
N LEU A 32 1.21 4.02 -12.97
CA LEU A 32 2.47 4.29 -13.67
C LEU A 32 2.93 3.11 -14.54
N ILE A 33 2.74 1.87 -14.08
CA ILE A 33 3.06 0.68 -14.86
C ILE A 33 2.19 0.62 -16.13
N CYS A 34 0.88 0.82 -15.99
CA CYS A 34 -0.05 0.80 -17.11
C CYS A 34 0.24 1.93 -18.11
N LEU A 35 0.41 3.16 -17.61
CA LEU A 35 0.71 4.33 -18.43
C LEU A 35 2.10 4.22 -19.09
N GLY A 36 3.08 3.77 -18.35
CA GLY A 36 4.45 3.61 -18.81
C GLY A 36 4.59 2.47 -19.84
N TRP A 37 3.76 1.44 -19.75
CA TRP A 37 3.66 0.43 -20.78
C TRP A 37 3.14 1.04 -22.10
N TRP A 38 2.07 1.79 -22.04
CA TRP A 38 1.50 2.47 -23.21
C TRP A 38 2.50 3.49 -23.81
N ARG A 39 3.15 4.29 -22.94
CA ARG A 39 4.14 5.30 -23.35
C ARG A 39 5.57 4.77 -23.54
N ARG A 40 5.79 3.47 -23.39
CA ARG A 40 7.10 2.79 -23.53
C ARG A 40 8.20 3.34 -22.61
N TRP A 41 7.84 3.78 -21.40
CA TRP A 41 8.82 4.26 -20.43
C TRP A 41 9.73 3.13 -19.95
N SER A 42 11.04 3.36 -19.97
CA SER A 42 12.03 2.36 -19.57
C SER A 42 11.99 2.07 -18.06
N PHE A 43 11.66 3.08 -17.25
CA PHE A 43 11.67 2.99 -15.79
C PHE A 43 10.64 1.98 -15.25
N VAL A 44 9.47 1.81 -15.88
CA VAL A 44 8.45 0.84 -15.45
C VAL A 44 8.89 -0.61 -15.63
N ARG A 45 9.99 -0.84 -16.36
CA ARG A 45 10.63 -2.14 -16.52
C ARG A 45 11.79 -2.35 -15.57
N ASN A 46 12.02 -1.45 -14.62
CA ASN A 46 13.04 -1.61 -13.58
C ASN A 46 12.68 -2.80 -12.70
N PHE A 47 13.62 -3.75 -12.56
CA PHE A 47 13.42 -4.98 -11.79
C PHE A 47 13.07 -4.69 -10.33
N TRP A 48 13.83 -3.83 -9.66
CA TRP A 48 13.64 -3.52 -8.24
C TRP A 48 12.30 -2.83 -7.98
N PHE A 49 11.90 -1.90 -8.85
CA PHE A 49 10.59 -1.26 -8.74
C PHE A 49 9.45 -2.28 -8.85
N ARG A 50 9.54 -3.20 -9.80
CA ARG A 50 8.51 -4.23 -10.05
C ARG A 50 8.42 -5.24 -8.91
N VAL A 51 9.57 -5.69 -8.40
CA VAL A 51 9.63 -6.61 -7.25
C VAL A 51 9.11 -5.95 -5.99
N ALA A 52 9.54 -4.72 -5.69
CA ALA A 52 9.06 -3.97 -4.54
C ALA A 52 7.54 -3.74 -4.59
N HIS A 53 7.01 -3.39 -5.77
CA HIS A 53 5.58 -3.17 -5.95
C HIS A 53 4.76 -4.46 -5.79
N LEU A 54 5.22 -5.58 -6.36
CA LEU A 54 4.57 -6.88 -6.18
C LEU A 54 4.62 -7.34 -4.72
N ALA A 55 5.77 -7.20 -4.06
CA ALA A 55 5.93 -7.57 -2.66
C ALA A 55 5.04 -6.73 -1.74
N ALA A 56 4.97 -5.41 -1.97
CA ALA A 56 4.09 -4.52 -1.22
C ALA A 56 2.62 -4.95 -1.33
N MET A 57 2.15 -5.20 -2.55
CA MET A 57 0.77 -5.65 -2.76
C MET A 57 0.53 -7.06 -2.24
N GLY A 58 1.54 -7.94 -2.32
CA GLY A 58 1.48 -9.29 -1.75
C GLY A 58 1.27 -9.28 -0.23
N VAL A 59 1.97 -8.40 0.49
CA VAL A 59 1.79 -8.22 1.94
C VAL A 59 0.36 -7.76 2.25
N VAL A 60 -0.14 -6.71 1.60
CA VAL A 60 -1.51 -6.20 1.82
C VAL A 60 -2.55 -7.28 1.57
N THR A 61 -2.39 -8.03 0.49
CA THR A 61 -3.33 -9.11 0.14
C THR A 61 -3.27 -10.25 1.15
N ALA A 62 -2.08 -10.66 1.58
CA ALA A 62 -1.89 -11.71 2.57
C ALA A 62 -2.50 -11.33 3.93
N GLU A 63 -2.27 -10.11 4.41
CA GLU A 63 -2.90 -9.59 5.63
C GLU A 63 -4.42 -9.61 5.53
N SER A 64 -4.97 -9.14 4.43
CA SER A 64 -6.42 -9.08 4.21
C SER A 64 -7.07 -10.47 4.12
N VAL A 65 -6.44 -11.42 3.43
CA VAL A 65 -6.92 -12.82 3.33
C VAL A 65 -6.83 -13.53 4.68
N ALA A 66 -5.79 -13.25 5.46
CA ALA A 66 -5.62 -13.80 6.81
C ALA A 66 -6.53 -13.13 7.87
N GLY A 67 -7.25 -12.06 7.50
CA GLY A 67 -8.11 -11.31 8.40
C GLY A 67 -7.36 -10.41 9.39
N PHE A 68 -6.10 -10.10 9.12
CA PHE A 68 -5.29 -9.22 9.96
C PHE A 68 -5.46 -7.76 9.54
N VAL A 69 -5.53 -6.89 10.55
CA VAL A 69 -5.39 -5.45 10.34
C VAL A 69 -3.92 -5.11 10.13
N CYS A 70 -3.63 -4.25 9.16
CA CYS A 70 -2.27 -3.83 8.85
C CYS A 70 -1.50 -3.38 10.11
N PRO A 71 -0.28 -3.86 10.35
CA PRO A 71 0.52 -3.49 11.52
C PRO A 71 0.73 -1.98 11.66
N LEU A 72 0.85 -1.26 10.55
CA LEU A 72 1.00 0.20 10.58
C LEU A 72 -0.22 0.88 11.18
N THR A 73 -1.44 0.41 10.84
CA THR A 73 -2.69 0.91 11.43
C THR A 73 -2.72 0.64 12.94
N THR A 74 -2.34 -0.58 13.34
CA THR A 74 -2.30 -0.96 14.75
C THR A 74 -1.27 -0.15 15.54
N TRP A 75 -0.11 0.14 14.97
CA TRP A 75 0.93 0.95 15.60
C TRP A 75 0.51 2.41 15.74
N GLU A 76 -0.09 2.99 14.70
CA GLU A 76 -0.64 4.34 14.76
C GLU A 76 -1.64 4.48 15.91
N ASP A 77 -2.59 3.54 15.97
CA ASP A 77 -3.66 3.56 16.98
C ASP A 77 -3.09 3.43 18.40
N ARG A 78 -2.13 2.52 18.63
CA ARG A 78 -1.45 2.38 19.91
C ARG A 78 -0.72 3.67 20.34
N LEU A 79 -0.04 4.33 19.41
CA LEU A 79 0.66 5.58 19.70
C LEU A 79 -0.33 6.69 20.07
N ARG A 80 -1.47 6.76 19.40
CA ARG A 80 -2.53 7.72 19.73
C ARG A 80 -3.16 7.44 21.09
N LEU A 81 -3.38 6.17 21.44
CA LEU A 81 -3.84 5.78 22.78
C LEU A 81 -2.85 6.20 23.87
N LEU A 82 -1.55 5.96 23.68
CA LEU A 82 -0.50 6.38 24.62
C LEU A 82 -0.41 7.90 24.76
N ALA A 83 -0.83 8.64 23.75
CA ALA A 83 -0.95 10.09 23.80
C ALA A 83 -2.18 10.59 24.58
N GLY A 84 -3.05 9.68 25.07
CA GLY A 84 -4.30 10.00 25.74
C GLY A 84 -5.48 10.24 24.81
N GLY A 85 -5.39 9.78 23.55
CA GLY A 85 -6.48 9.76 22.58
C GLY A 85 -7.39 8.55 22.77
N GLU A 86 -8.52 8.55 22.07
CA GLU A 86 -9.40 7.40 21.96
C GLU A 86 -8.98 6.50 20.78
N GLN A 87 -9.34 5.21 20.84
CA GLN A 87 -9.10 4.25 19.76
C GLN A 87 -9.85 4.68 18.49
N ARG A 88 -9.13 4.86 17.42
CA ARG A 88 -9.66 5.49 16.20
C ARG A 88 -10.04 4.49 15.12
N TYR A 89 -9.37 3.34 15.09
CA TYR A 89 -9.52 2.36 14.02
C TYR A 89 -9.89 0.99 14.56
N GLN A 90 -11.10 0.55 14.27
CA GLN A 90 -11.50 -0.86 14.41
C GLN A 90 -11.43 -1.60 13.06
N GLU A 91 -11.11 -0.87 11.99
CA GLU A 91 -11.13 -1.32 10.61
C GLU A 91 -9.80 -1.04 9.91
N SER A 92 -9.61 -1.54 8.68
CA SER A 92 -8.41 -1.24 7.90
C SER A 92 -8.35 0.26 7.56
N PHE A 93 -7.12 0.80 7.42
CA PHE A 93 -6.88 2.20 7.08
C PHE A 93 -7.70 2.67 5.86
N ILE A 94 -7.76 1.85 4.81
CA ILE A 94 -8.50 2.19 3.59
C ILE A 94 -10.01 2.18 3.85
N GLN A 95 -10.54 1.22 4.62
CA GLN A 95 -11.95 1.19 5.00
C GLN A 95 -12.36 2.45 5.75
N HIS A 96 -11.57 2.84 6.75
CA HIS A 96 -11.82 4.04 7.54
C HIS A 96 -11.88 5.32 6.67
N TRP A 97 -10.89 5.52 5.79
CA TRP A 97 -10.84 6.70 4.94
C TRP A 97 -11.89 6.67 3.84
N LEU A 98 -12.20 5.49 3.28
CA LEU A 98 -13.23 5.35 2.26
C LEU A 98 -14.62 5.60 2.84
N HIS A 99 -14.92 5.06 4.04
CA HIS A 99 -16.16 5.36 4.77
C HIS A 99 -16.30 6.87 5.01
N ARG A 100 -15.23 7.54 5.42
CA ARG A 100 -15.24 8.99 5.68
C ARG A 100 -15.42 9.85 4.41
N LEU A 101 -14.91 9.39 3.26
CA LEU A 101 -14.95 10.15 2.00
C LEU A 101 -16.22 9.88 1.18
N ILE A 102 -16.71 8.66 1.18
CA ILE A 102 -17.76 8.20 0.25
C ILE A 102 -19.04 7.81 0.98
N PHE A 103 -19.04 7.75 2.33
CA PHE A 103 -20.17 7.30 3.18
C PHE A 103 -20.69 5.90 2.81
N PHE A 104 -19.83 5.02 2.30
CA PHE A 104 -20.20 3.70 1.82
C PHE A 104 -19.56 2.62 2.70
N ASP A 105 -20.41 1.84 3.40
CA ASP A 105 -19.98 0.69 4.21
C ASP A 105 -19.80 -0.55 3.32
N LEU A 106 -18.59 -0.79 2.88
CA LEU A 106 -18.24 -2.03 2.20
C LEU A 106 -17.81 -3.08 3.23
N SER A 107 -18.31 -4.31 3.07
CA SER A 107 -17.88 -5.42 3.94
C SER A 107 -16.40 -5.75 3.77
N ALA A 108 -15.76 -6.29 4.82
CA ALA A 108 -14.37 -6.71 4.78
C ALA A 108 -14.08 -7.69 3.62
N SER A 109 -15.04 -8.56 3.29
CA SER A 109 -14.92 -9.50 2.17
C SER A 109 -14.80 -8.80 0.81
N VAL A 110 -15.49 -7.68 0.62
CA VAL A 110 -15.39 -6.89 -0.62
C VAL A 110 -14.01 -6.26 -0.73
N PHE A 111 -13.46 -5.72 0.37
CA PHE A 111 -12.09 -5.20 0.37
C PHE A 111 -11.07 -6.29 0.08
N THR A 112 -11.19 -7.47 0.69
CA THR A 112 -10.31 -8.61 0.40
C THR A 112 -10.37 -8.99 -1.08
N MET A 113 -11.57 -9.03 -1.67
CA MET A 113 -11.71 -9.31 -3.10
C MET A 113 -11.04 -8.24 -3.97
N ILE A 114 -11.17 -6.96 -3.63
CA ILE A 114 -10.50 -5.86 -4.33
C ILE A 114 -8.97 -6.04 -4.27
N TYR A 115 -8.42 -6.35 -3.10
CA TYR A 115 -6.97 -6.55 -2.94
C TYR A 115 -6.46 -7.77 -3.72
N VAL A 116 -7.20 -8.87 -3.73
CA VAL A 116 -6.85 -10.07 -4.52
C VAL A 116 -6.86 -9.74 -6.01
N VAL A 117 -7.91 -9.09 -6.52
CA VAL A 117 -8.00 -8.69 -7.93
C VAL A 117 -6.87 -7.73 -8.30
N PHE A 118 -6.57 -6.77 -7.42
CA PHE A 118 -5.47 -5.83 -7.63
C PHE A 118 -4.12 -6.56 -7.67
N PHE A 119 -3.86 -7.47 -6.72
CA PHE A 119 -2.65 -8.29 -6.70
C PHE A 119 -2.49 -9.12 -7.97
N LEU A 120 -3.56 -9.78 -8.42
CA LEU A 120 -3.53 -10.55 -9.66
C LEU A 120 -3.25 -9.66 -10.88
N THR A 121 -3.79 -8.45 -10.91
CA THR A 121 -3.51 -7.46 -11.96
C THR A 121 -2.03 -7.06 -11.95
N VAL A 122 -1.45 -6.81 -10.77
CA VAL A 122 -0.02 -6.51 -10.62
C VAL A 122 0.83 -7.71 -11.08
N ALA A 123 0.50 -8.93 -10.66
CA ALA A 123 1.19 -10.14 -11.06
C ALA A 123 1.10 -10.38 -12.59
N LEU A 124 -0.09 -10.24 -13.17
CA LEU A 124 -0.29 -10.36 -14.61
C LEU A 124 0.50 -9.31 -15.39
N SER A 125 0.60 -8.09 -14.86
CA SER A 125 1.38 -7.03 -15.48
C SER A 125 2.88 -7.37 -15.58
N LEU A 126 3.42 -8.30 -14.78
CA LEU A 126 4.79 -8.80 -14.92
C LEU A 126 4.97 -9.68 -16.16
N LEU A 127 3.93 -10.42 -16.53
CA LEU A 127 3.93 -11.25 -17.76
C LEU A 127 3.81 -10.38 -19.01
N LEU A 128 2.96 -9.35 -18.96
CA LEU A 128 2.69 -8.45 -20.09
C LEU A 128 3.84 -7.44 -20.31
N VAL A 129 4.46 -6.99 -19.22
CA VAL A 129 5.54 -6.00 -19.22
C VAL A 129 6.72 -6.58 -18.42
N PRO A 130 7.50 -7.51 -18.99
CA PRO A 130 8.56 -8.18 -18.26
C PRO A 130 9.63 -7.18 -17.79
N PRO A 131 10.09 -7.30 -16.54
CA PRO A 131 11.14 -6.45 -16.01
C PRO A 131 12.47 -6.71 -16.72
N ARG A 132 13.30 -5.67 -16.78
CA ARG A 132 14.70 -5.82 -17.27
C ARG A 132 15.55 -6.30 -16.10
N TRP A 133 16.17 -7.46 -16.25
CA TRP A 133 17.07 -8.02 -15.25
C TRP A 133 18.33 -7.16 -15.11
N PRO A 134 18.79 -6.87 -13.88
CA PRO A 134 20.05 -6.20 -13.67
C PRO A 134 21.19 -7.10 -14.23
N GLY A 135 22.03 -6.56 -15.11
CA GLY A 135 23.21 -7.26 -15.63
C GLY A 135 23.06 -7.96 -17.00
N ARG A 136 21.93 -7.89 -17.68
CA ARG A 136 21.87 -8.29 -19.09
C ARG A 136 22.31 -7.13 -19.99
N PRO A 137 23.42 -7.29 -20.77
CA PRO A 137 23.79 -6.29 -21.76
C PRO A 137 22.67 -6.12 -22.79
N THR A 138 22.32 -4.89 -23.10
CA THR A 138 21.44 -4.56 -24.22
C THR A 138 22.17 -4.96 -25.50
N ILE A 139 21.79 -6.07 -26.11
CA ILE A 139 22.23 -6.37 -27.47
C ILE A 139 21.52 -5.34 -28.35
N SER A 140 22.26 -4.30 -28.74
CA SER A 140 21.82 -3.36 -29.78
C SER A 140 21.89 -4.07 -31.13
N HIS A 141 20.75 -4.35 -31.70
CA HIS A 141 20.62 -4.63 -33.12
C HIS A 141 20.30 -3.35 -33.86
#